data_4f9d6d41a28532499ee931368878e275
#
_entry.id   4f9d6d41a28532499ee931368878e275
#
_cell.length_a   1.000
_cell.length_b   1.000
_cell.length_c   1.000
_cell.angle_alpha   90.00
_cell.angle_beta   90.00
_cell.angle_gamma   90.00
#
_symmetry.space_group_name_H-M   'P 1'
#
loop_
_entity.id
_entity.type
_entity.pdbx_description
1 polymer ?
#
loop_
_entity_poly.entity_id
_entity_poly.type
_entity_poly.pdbx_seq_one_letter_code
_entity_poly.pdbx_strand_id
1 'polypeptide(L)'
;MAAVFLKLLNLSISASWLVLAVLVLRLISKRSPKWMNVLLWGIVALRLVLPFSIESALSLIPSAETVSPAVVQFAPAPTITSDVSVIDNAVNPSLSEHFSAVPTASVNPLYVWTEIAGWVWLIGLGAMLLYALVSYLRLRRRVSVSLPIRDRIYLCDAISSPFILGVVKPHIYLPSGLDEVQRQNVLAHEQAHLARRDHWWKPLGFVLLAVYWFNPVLWLAYTLLCRDIELACDERVIRTMDESAVKTYSTVLLACSMPRKAVITCPLAFGEVGVKERVRNALHYKKPAFWVVAASVAVCVVVAVCFLTNPPTDTDAAGLVGFRREQVTYADVTDASGAQPSNVQLTAEETDAVYALLDALQYKRLGAASAMEDCYARLYFISAAGERCEIMLSEHEMLVNPITGGKTARLYELRSGSTELRDY
;
A
#
# COMPACT_ATOMS: atom_id res chain seq x y z
N MET A 1 -4.38 9.51 -18.45
CA MET A 1 -4.39 8.23 -17.70
C MET A 1 -3.16 8.06 -16.84
N ALA A 2 -2.00 8.55 -17.28
CA ALA A 2 -0.74 8.48 -16.52
C ALA A 2 -0.85 8.93 -15.06
N ALA A 3 -1.41 10.11 -14.79
CA ALA A 3 -1.52 10.63 -13.42
C ALA A 3 -2.31 9.71 -12.46
N VAL A 4 -3.40 9.10 -12.94
CA VAL A 4 -4.18 8.14 -12.14
C VAL A 4 -3.37 6.88 -11.88
N PHE A 5 -2.73 6.35 -12.92
CA PHE A 5 -1.90 5.16 -12.79
C PHE A 5 -0.71 5.38 -11.85
N LEU A 6 0.00 6.51 -11.96
CA LEU A 6 1.11 6.86 -11.07
C LEU A 6 0.67 6.99 -9.60
N LYS A 7 -0.50 7.60 -9.36
CA LYS A 7 -1.06 7.67 -8.00
C LYS A 7 -1.34 6.29 -7.43
N LEU A 8 -1.94 5.40 -8.22
CA LEU A 8 -2.19 4.01 -7.81
C LEU A 8 -0.89 3.22 -7.62
N LEU A 9 0.10 3.46 -8.47
CA LEU A 9 1.42 2.85 -8.34
C LEU A 9 2.06 3.22 -7.01
N ASN A 10 2.12 4.51 -6.67
CA ASN A 10 2.66 4.99 -5.39
C ASN A 10 1.90 4.42 -4.18
N LEU A 11 0.56 4.40 -4.22
CA LEU A 11 -0.23 3.76 -3.18
C LEU A 11 0.06 2.26 -3.04
N SER A 12 0.26 1.56 -4.17
CA SER A 12 0.58 0.12 -4.15
C SER A 12 1.98 -0.16 -3.59
N ILE A 13 2.96 0.70 -3.86
CA ILE A 13 4.31 0.62 -3.29
C ILE A 13 4.25 0.81 -1.78
N SER A 14 3.61 1.88 -1.32
CA SER A 14 3.43 2.15 0.12
C SER A 14 2.69 1.02 0.83
N ALA A 15 1.62 0.47 0.20
CA ALA A 15 0.90 -0.68 0.75
C ALA A 15 1.74 -1.96 0.77
N SER A 16 2.69 -2.13 -0.16
CA SER A 16 3.60 -3.29 -0.18
C SER A 16 4.53 -3.32 1.04
N TRP A 17 5.00 -2.18 1.52
CA TRP A 17 5.74 -2.09 2.78
C TRP A 17 4.89 -2.54 3.96
N LEU A 18 3.63 -2.10 4.02
CA LEU A 18 2.69 -2.57 5.05
C LEU A 18 2.41 -4.07 4.94
N VAL A 19 2.25 -4.61 3.73
CA VAL A 19 2.09 -6.06 3.52
C VAL A 19 3.29 -6.83 4.04
N LEU A 20 4.53 -6.37 3.79
CA LEU A 20 5.74 -6.99 4.32
C LEU A 20 5.74 -6.98 5.86
N ALA A 21 5.37 -5.86 6.49
CA ALA A 21 5.25 -5.77 7.94
C ALA A 21 4.18 -6.75 8.48
N VAL A 22 3.02 -6.85 7.82
CA VAL A 22 1.97 -7.81 8.18
C VAL A 22 2.45 -9.25 8.04
N LEU A 23 3.23 -9.60 7.00
CA LEU A 23 3.82 -10.92 6.83
C LEU A 23 4.77 -11.27 7.99
N VAL A 24 5.65 -10.35 8.38
CA VAL A 24 6.55 -10.54 9.52
C VAL A 24 5.77 -10.73 10.81
N LEU A 25 4.78 -9.87 11.09
CA LEU A 25 3.92 -9.99 12.27
C LEU A 25 3.16 -11.31 12.30
N ARG A 26 2.65 -11.76 11.15
CA ARG A 26 1.95 -13.04 11.02
C ARG A 26 2.85 -14.24 11.34
N LEU A 27 4.14 -14.17 10.99
CA LEU A 27 5.13 -15.21 11.31
C LEU A 27 5.45 -15.25 12.80
N ILE A 28 5.54 -14.09 13.45
CA ILE A 28 5.85 -13.96 14.88
C ILE A 28 4.62 -14.32 15.73
N SER A 29 3.44 -13.84 15.34
CA SER A 29 2.21 -13.90 16.13
C SER A 29 1.42 -15.21 15.96
N LYS A 30 2.09 -16.37 15.91
CA LYS A 30 1.44 -17.68 15.71
C LYS A 30 0.38 -18.01 16.76
N ARG A 31 0.55 -17.50 18.00
CA ARG A 31 -0.35 -17.74 19.15
C ARG A 31 -1.46 -16.71 19.29
N SER A 32 -1.45 -15.66 18.49
CA SER A 32 -2.47 -14.60 18.52
C SER A 32 -3.80 -15.08 17.96
N PRO A 33 -4.93 -14.47 18.38
CA PRO A 33 -6.24 -14.73 17.81
C PRO A 33 -6.25 -14.53 16.29
N LYS A 34 -6.88 -15.41 15.54
CA LYS A 34 -6.85 -15.35 14.05
C LYS A 34 -7.58 -14.13 13.46
N TRP A 35 -8.55 -13.57 14.20
CA TRP A 35 -9.21 -12.33 13.80
C TRP A 35 -8.26 -11.13 13.72
N MET A 36 -7.14 -11.14 14.47
CA MET A 36 -6.11 -10.09 14.40
C MET A 36 -5.50 -9.98 13.01
N ASN A 37 -5.17 -11.13 12.38
CA ASN A 37 -4.64 -11.13 11.03
C ASN A 37 -5.64 -10.51 10.03
N VAL A 38 -6.93 -10.78 10.21
CA VAL A 38 -7.98 -10.18 9.35
C VAL A 38 -8.05 -8.66 9.54
N LEU A 39 -7.87 -8.15 10.77
CA LEU A 39 -7.77 -6.71 11.02
C LEU A 39 -6.53 -6.09 10.37
N LEU A 40 -5.38 -6.74 10.45
CA LEU A 40 -4.15 -6.26 9.78
C LEU A 40 -4.36 -6.14 8.26
N TRP A 41 -5.03 -7.11 7.64
CA TRP A 41 -5.42 -7.01 6.22
C TRP A 41 -6.44 -5.88 5.98
N GLY A 42 -7.30 -5.58 6.95
CA GLY A 42 -8.19 -4.41 6.92
C GLY A 42 -7.42 -3.09 6.88
N ILE A 43 -6.29 -2.98 7.62
CA ILE A 43 -5.40 -1.80 7.57
C ILE A 43 -4.75 -1.67 6.18
N VAL A 44 -4.31 -2.79 5.56
CA VAL A 44 -3.81 -2.79 4.18
C VAL A 44 -4.87 -2.29 3.20
N ALA A 45 -6.10 -2.79 3.31
CA ALA A 45 -7.22 -2.35 2.47
C ALA A 45 -7.51 -0.85 2.66
N LEU A 46 -7.47 -0.36 3.90
CA LEU A 46 -7.67 1.04 4.23
C LEU A 46 -6.58 1.93 3.59
N ARG A 47 -5.31 1.50 3.64
CA ARG A 47 -4.19 2.21 2.98
C ARG A 47 -4.39 2.30 1.48
N LEU A 48 -4.90 1.25 0.83
CA LEU A 48 -5.15 1.22 -0.62
C LEU A 48 -6.33 2.10 -1.05
N VAL A 49 -7.31 2.31 -0.16
CA VAL A 49 -8.52 3.10 -0.45
C VAL A 49 -8.35 4.58 -0.12
N LEU A 50 -7.63 4.89 0.98
CA LEU A 50 -7.47 6.27 1.44
C LEU A 50 -6.34 6.97 0.68
N PRO A 51 -6.66 7.95 -0.18
CA PRO A 51 -5.67 8.75 -0.87
C PRO A 51 -5.08 9.86 0.01
N PHE A 52 -5.56 9.98 1.25
CA PHE A 52 -5.14 11.02 2.19
C PHE A 52 -3.94 10.56 2.99
N SER A 53 -2.99 11.44 3.18
CA SER A 53 -1.82 11.21 4.00
C SER A 53 -1.85 12.16 5.19
N ILE A 54 -1.90 11.59 6.38
CA ILE A 54 -1.62 12.32 7.62
C ILE A 54 -0.11 12.19 7.84
N GLU A 55 0.59 13.29 7.97
CA GLU A 55 2.03 13.28 8.24
C GLU A 55 2.28 12.96 9.71
N SER A 56 3.27 12.11 9.97
CA SER A 56 3.67 11.73 11.32
C SER A 56 5.13 11.31 11.37
N ALA A 57 5.84 11.78 12.38
CA ALA A 57 7.21 11.34 12.68
C ALA A 57 7.30 9.82 13.02
N LEU A 58 6.16 9.18 13.33
CA LEU A 58 6.09 7.74 13.61
C LEU A 58 5.88 6.89 12.34
N SER A 59 5.80 7.52 11.15
CA SER A 59 5.64 6.79 9.91
C SER A 59 6.85 5.88 9.63
N LEU A 60 6.59 4.62 9.31
CA LEU A 60 7.59 3.65 8.87
C LEU A 60 7.59 3.46 7.35
N ILE A 61 6.82 4.27 6.63
CA ILE A 61 6.83 4.28 5.17
C ILE A 61 8.04 5.11 4.73
N PRO A 62 8.96 4.56 3.93
CA PRO A 62 10.16 5.30 3.54
C PRO A 62 9.82 6.54 2.72
N SER A 63 8.96 6.43 1.71
CA SER A 63 8.56 7.55 0.86
C SER A 63 7.06 7.54 0.59
N ALA A 64 6.44 8.72 0.67
CA ALA A 64 5.02 8.91 0.33
C ALA A 64 4.79 8.89 -1.19
N GLU A 65 5.74 9.36 -1.98
CA GLU A 65 5.66 9.53 -3.42
C GLU A 65 6.96 9.06 -4.09
N THR A 66 7.11 7.75 -4.26
CA THR A 66 8.31 7.11 -4.82
C THR A 66 8.53 7.51 -6.28
N VAL A 67 7.45 7.65 -7.05
CA VAL A 67 7.47 8.07 -8.46
C VAL A 67 6.69 9.36 -8.59
N SER A 68 7.41 10.50 -8.68
CA SER A 68 6.76 11.80 -8.82
C SER A 68 6.23 12.00 -10.24
N PRO A 69 4.95 12.41 -10.41
CA PRO A 69 4.40 12.77 -11.71
C PRO A 69 5.18 13.89 -12.40
N ALA A 70 5.71 14.86 -11.65
CA ALA A 70 6.50 15.96 -12.18
C ALA A 70 7.81 15.47 -12.79
N VAL A 71 8.53 14.56 -12.11
CA VAL A 71 9.76 13.95 -12.62
C VAL A 71 9.50 13.14 -13.89
N VAL A 72 8.40 12.39 -13.93
CA VAL A 72 8.01 11.62 -15.12
C VAL A 72 7.69 12.52 -16.32
N GLN A 73 7.10 13.70 -16.08
CA GLN A 73 6.63 14.60 -17.12
C GLN A 73 7.72 15.56 -17.60
N PHE A 74 8.54 16.11 -16.71
CA PHE A 74 9.41 17.26 -16.99
C PHE A 74 10.91 16.96 -16.82
N ALA A 75 11.31 15.95 -16.06
CA ALA A 75 12.73 15.72 -15.81
C ALA A 75 13.44 15.16 -17.04
N PRO A 76 14.58 15.72 -17.47
CA PRO A 76 15.35 15.22 -18.61
C PRO A 76 15.94 13.83 -18.35
N ALA A 77 16.25 13.48 -17.10
CA ALA A 77 16.65 12.15 -16.66
C ALA A 77 15.70 11.66 -15.56
N PRO A 78 14.84 10.67 -15.84
CA PRO A 78 13.87 10.19 -14.85
C PRO A 78 14.56 9.44 -13.72
N THR A 79 14.17 9.77 -12.48
CA THR A 79 14.64 9.12 -11.26
C THR A 79 13.48 8.75 -10.36
N ILE A 80 13.67 7.75 -9.51
CA ILE A 80 12.75 7.44 -8.41
C ILE A 80 13.39 7.84 -7.08
N THR A 81 12.55 8.17 -6.10
CA THR A 81 12.97 8.49 -4.73
C THR A 81 12.23 7.58 -3.77
N SER A 82 12.83 6.44 -3.46
CA SER A 82 12.25 5.49 -2.51
C SER A 82 12.65 5.75 -1.06
N ASP A 83 13.58 6.70 -0.83
CA ASP A 83 14.29 6.95 0.43
C ASP A 83 15.03 5.70 0.98
N VAL A 84 15.22 4.70 0.14
CA VAL A 84 16.05 3.51 0.39
C VAL A 84 17.19 3.51 -0.62
N SER A 85 18.38 3.95 -0.22
CA SER A 85 19.53 4.17 -1.10
C SER A 85 19.92 2.95 -1.96
N VAL A 86 19.73 1.73 -1.42
CA VAL A 86 20.00 0.49 -2.16
C VAL A 86 19.06 0.33 -3.37
N ILE A 87 17.79 0.68 -3.22
CA ILE A 87 16.79 0.62 -4.29
C ILE A 87 17.07 1.72 -5.32
N ASP A 88 17.27 2.95 -4.85
CA ASP A 88 17.52 4.10 -5.70
C ASP A 88 18.79 3.91 -6.55
N ASN A 89 19.88 3.44 -5.95
CA ASN A 89 21.14 3.14 -6.64
C ASN A 89 21.04 1.96 -7.63
N ALA A 90 20.14 1.02 -7.39
CA ALA A 90 19.94 -0.11 -8.30
C ALA A 90 19.05 0.25 -9.50
N VAL A 91 18.06 1.13 -9.32
CA VAL A 91 17.02 1.40 -10.31
C VAL A 91 17.34 2.64 -11.15
N ASN A 92 17.80 3.74 -10.54
CA ASN A 92 18.01 5.00 -11.22
C ASN A 92 18.98 4.96 -12.40
N PRO A 93 20.13 4.23 -12.34
CA PRO A 93 21.02 4.13 -13.51
C PRO A 93 20.33 3.53 -14.73
N SER A 94 19.56 2.46 -14.54
CA SER A 94 18.80 1.83 -15.63
C SER A 94 17.67 2.71 -16.17
N LEU A 95 17.00 3.48 -15.30
CA LEU A 95 15.97 4.43 -15.73
C LEU A 95 16.59 5.56 -16.56
N SER A 96 17.67 6.17 -16.09
CA SER A 96 18.33 7.26 -16.83
C SER A 96 18.91 6.79 -18.15
N GLU A 97 19.48 5.59 -18.23
CA GLU A 97 20.04 5.04 -19.47
C GLU A 97 18.97 4.81 -20.55
N HIS A 98 17.78 4.29 -20.17
CA HIS A 98 16.77 3.87 -21.13
C HIS A 98 15.72 4.94 -21.43
N PHE A 99 15.51 5.91 -20.53
CA PHE A 99 14.40 6.86 -20.60
C PHE A 99 14.82 8.34 -20.54
N SER A 100 16.12 8.66 -20.65
CA SER A 100 16.55 10.07 -20.74
C SER A 100 16.00 10.72 -21.99
N ALA A 101 15.57 11.96 -21.86
CA ALA A 101 15.08 12.75 -22.98
C ALA A 101 16.22 13.05 -23.98
N VAL A 102 15.96 12.80 -25.26
CA VAL A 102 16.88 13.25 -26.31
C VAL A 102 16.61 14.75 -26.53
N PRO A 103 17.65 15.61 -26.67
CA PRO A 103 17.47 17.08 -26.82
C PRO A 103 16.55 17.52 -27.93
N THR A 104 16.28 16.65 -28.92
CA THR A 104 15.39 16.89 -30.06
C THR A 104 13.98 16.33 -29.86
N ALA A 105 13.69 15.64 -28.77
CA ALA A 105 12.37 15.04 -28.52
C ALA A 105 11.45 16.07 -27.85
N SER A 106 10.28 16.31 -28.43
CA SER A 106 9.27 17.22 -27.87
C SER A 106 8.51 16.68 -26.66
N VAL A 107 8.68 15.40 -26.32
CA VAL A 107 7.97 14.72 -25.21
C VAL A 107 8.90 13.74 -24.53
N ASN A 108 8.86 13.71 -23.18
CA ASN A 108 9.62 12.75 -22.38
C ASN A 108 9.19 11.29 -22.69
N PRO A 109 10.13 10.39 -23.07
CA PRO A 109 9.81 9.00 -23.37
C PRO A 109 9.09 8.29 -22.21
N LEU A 110 9.47 8.56 -20.97
CA LEU A 110 8.86 7.94 -19.78
C LEU A 110 7.39 8.34 -19.65
N TYR A 111 7.01 9.57 -20.01
CA TYR A 111 5.61 9.99 -20.02
C TYR A 111 4.77 9.16 -20.99
N VAL A 112 5.28 8.90 -22.18
CA VAL A 112 4.58 8.05 -23.17
C VAL A 112 4.38 6.63 -22.65
N TRP A 113 5.42 6.05 -22.04
CA TRP A 113 5.32 4.72 -21.45
C TRP A 113 4.34 4.66 -20.25
N THR A 114 4.28 5.70 -19.44
CA THR A 114 3.30 5.77 -18.33
C THR A 114 1.86 5.93 -18.83
N GLU A 115 1.64 6.63 -19.95
CA GLU A 115 0.31 6.66 -20.58
C GLU A 115 -0.09 5.27 -21.12
N ILE A 116 0.81 4.58 -21.81
CA ILE A 116 0.58 3.20 -22.29
C ILE A 116 0.27 2.27 -21.10
N ALA A 117 1.07 2.34 -20.04
CA ALA A 117 0.86 1.56 -18.82
C ALA A 117 -0.51 1.85 -18.19
N GLY A 118 -0.95 3.10 -18.19
CA GLY A 118 -2.29 3.50 -17.73
C GLY A 118 -3.43 2.86 -18.53
N TRP A 119 -3.29 2.75 -19.85
CA TRP A 119 -4.27 2.05 -20.70
C TRP A 119 -4.23 0.54 -20.49
N VAL A 120 -3.05 -0.07 -20.39
CA VAL A 120 -2.88 -1.50 -20.06
C VAL A 120 -3.49 -1.81 -18.71
N TRP A 121 -3.27 -0.94 -17.71
CA TRP A 121 -3.90 -1.05 -16.40
C TRP A 121 -5.44 -1.05 -16.49
N LEU A 122 -6.02 -0.13 -17.25
CA LEU A 122 -7.47 -0.04 -17.40
C LEU A 122 -8.07 -1.29 -18.07
N ILE A 123 -7.41 -1.83 -19.10
CA ILE A 123 -7.81 -3.07 -19.76
C ILE A 123 -7.74 -4.24 -18.79
N GLY A 124 -6.67 -4.36 -18.01
CA GLY A 124 -6.52 -5.41 -17.00
C GLY A 124 -7.58 -5.33 -15.90
N LEU A 125 -7.88 -4.12 -15.40
CA LEU A 125 -8.98 -3.87 -14.46
C LEU A 125 -10.32 -4.34 -15.06
N GLY A 126 -10.62 -3.94 -16.29
CA GLY A 126 -11.83 -4.36 -17.01
C GLY A 126 -11.93 -5.88 -17.14
N ALA A 127 -10.83 -6.55 -17.51
CA ALA A 127 -10.77 -8.01 -17.61
C ALA A 127 -11.02 -8.71 -16.27
N MET A 128 -10.43 -8.22 -15.17
CA MET A 128 -10.65 -8.76 -13.81
C MET A 128 -12.10 -8.61 -13.36
N LEU A 129 -12.70 -7.44 -13.56
CA LEU A 129 -14.09 -7.20 -13.21
C LEU A 129 -15.05 -8.01 -14.06
N LEU A 130 -14.79 -8.14 -15.37
CA LEU A 130 -15.57 -8.99 -16.27
C LEU A 130 -15.48 -10.47 -15.86
N TYR A 131 -14.28 -10.94 -15.50
CA TYR A 131 -14.09 -12.29 -14.98
C TYR A 131 -14.92 -12.53 -13.71
N ALA A 132 -14.91 -11.59 -12.76
CA ALA A 132 -15.71 -11.68 -11.54
C ALA A 132 -17.21 -11.72 -11.85
N LEU A 133 -17.69 -10.85 -12.74
CA LEU A 133 -19.09 -10.78 -13.15
C LEU A 133 -19.53 -12.08 -13.84
N VAL A 134 -18.78 -12.55 -14.82
CA VAL A 134 -19.09 -13.80 -15.54
C VAL A 134 -19.08 -14.99 -14.60
N SER A 135 -18.09 -15.08 -13.70
CA SER A 135 -18.00 -16.14 -12.68
C SER A 135 -19.20 -16.12 -11.74
N TYR A 136 -19.59 -14.93 -11.27
CA TYR A 136 -20.78 -14.75 -10.42
C TYR A 136 -22.07 -15.16 -11.13
N LEU A 137 -22.27 -14.72 -12.38
CA LEU A 137 -23.47 -15.05 -13.15
C LEU A 137 -23.55 -16.56 -13.46
N ARG A 138 -22.42 -17.20 -13.78
CA ARG A 138 -22.35 -18.66 -13.97
C ARG A 138 -22.72 -19.39 -12.68
N LEU A 139 -22.18 -18.97 -11.54
CA LEU A 139 -22.49 -19.58 -10.25
C LEU A 139 -23.96 -19.38 -9.89
N ARG A 140 -24.49 -18.16 -10.05
CA ARG A 140 -25.92 -17.86 -9.82
C ARG A 140 -26.86 -18.71 -10.68
N ARG A 141 -26.49 -18.96 -11.95
CA ARG A 141 -27.27 -19.87 -12.84
C ARG A 141 -27.21 -21.32 -12.35
N ARG A 142 -26.07 -21.80 -11.83
CA ARG A 142 -25.96 -23.15 -11.29
C ARG A 142 -26.84 -23.39 -10.09
N VAL A 143 -26.97 -22.40 -9.22
CA VAL A 143 -27.78 -22.51 -7.99
C VAL A 143 -29.24 -22.10 -8.19
N SER A 144 -29.67 -21.74 -9.41
CA SER A 144 -31.04 -21.32 -9.67
C SER A 144 -32.08 -22.45 -9.45
N VAL A 145 -31.67 -23.72 -9.52
CA VAL A 145 -32.51 -24.90 -9.34
C VAL A 145 -32.40 -25.45 -7.90
N SER A 146 -31.97 -24.66 -6.94
CA SER A 146 -31.83 -25.09 -5.54
C SER A 146 -33.16 -25.10 -4.80
N LEU A 147 -33.31 -26.06 -3.86
CA LEU A 147 -34.50 -26.20 -3.04
C LEU A 147 -34.36 -25.47 -1.71
N PRO A 148 -35.30 -24.62 -1.32
CA PRO A 148 -35.26 -23.96 -0.01
C PRO A 148 -35.57 -24.96 1.11
N ILE A 149 -34.73 -25.03 2.15
CA ILE A 149 -34.97 -25.84 3.34
C ILE A 149 -35.54 -24.99 4.47
N ARG A 150 -34.92 -23.82 4.66
CA ARG A 150 -35.23 -22.88 5.73
C ARG A 150 -34.86 -21.47 5.24
N ASP A 151 -35.22 -20.46 6.03
CA ASP A 151 -34.91 -19.08 5.73
C ASP A 151 -33.44 -18.90 5.31
N ARG A 152 -33.18 -18.48 4.07
CA ARG A 152 -31.87 -18.25 3.46
C ARG A 152 -30.96 -19.49 3.30
N ILE A 153 -31.44 -20.71 3.50
CA ILE A 153 -30.68 -21.95 3.35
C ILE A 153 -31.28 -22.78 2.23
N TYR A 154 -30.47 -23.16 1.27
CA TYR A 154 -30.86 -23.89 0.07
C TYR A 154 -30.02 -25.17 -0.11
N LEU A 155 -30.66 -26.24 -0.53
CA LEU A 155 -30.02 -27.46 -1.00
C LEU A 155 -29.81 -27.41 -2.51
N CYS A 156 -28.63 -27.81 -2.95
CA CYS A 156 -28.30 -27.81 -4.35
C CYS A 156 -27.44 -29.02 -4.71
N ASP A 157 -27.92 -29.86 -5.65
CA ASP A 157 -27.21 -31.03 -6.15
C ASP A 157 -26.04 -30.67 -7.08
N ALA A 158 -26.11 -29.49 -7.69
CA ALA A 158 -25.12 -29.02 -8.67
C ALA A 158 -23.80 -28.53 -8.06
N ILE A 159 -23.69 -28.53 -6.72
CA ILE A 159 -22.50 -28.04 -5.98
C ILE A 159 -21.87 -29.17 -5.18
N SER A 160 -20.54 -29.14 -5.07
CA SER A 160 -19.75 -30.12 -4.30
C SER A 160 -19.29 -29.60 -2.93
N SER A 161 -19.28 -28.29 -2.72
CA SER A 161 -18.90 -27.66 -1.47
C SER A 161 -19.93 -26.60 -1.06
N PRO A 162 -20.16 -26.40 0.25
CA PRO A 162 -21.02 -25.35 0.75
C PRO A 162 -20.44 -23.98 0.42
N PHE A 163 -21.28 -22.97 0.27
CA PHE A 163 -20.85 -21.57 0.13
C PHE A 163 -22.01 -20.59 0.34
N ILE A 164 -21.62 -19.31 0.54
CA ILE A 164 -22.54 -18.19 0.64
C ILE A 164 -22.52 -17.43 -0.69
N LEU A 165 -23.69 -17.10 -1.22
CA LEU A 165 -23.87 -16.26 -2.39
C LEU A 165 -24.80 -15.10 -2.11
N GLY A 166 -24.41 -13.90 -2.57
CA GLY A 166 -25.14 -12.66 -2.43
C GLY A 166 -24.47 -11.67 -1.46
N VAL A 167 -24.31 -10.42 -1.91
CA VAL A 167 -23.69 -9.34 -1.11
C VAL A 167 -24.73 -8.67 -0.21
N VAL A 168 -25.91 -8.34 -0.76
CA VAL A 168 -26.99 -7.63 -0.02
C VAL A 168 -27.91 -8.60 0.71
N LYS A 169 -28.30 -9.70 0.05
CA LYS A 169 -29.11 -10.77 0.62
C LYS A 169 -28.36 -12.09 0.51
N PRO A 170 -27.46 -12.39 1.47
CA PRO A 170 -26.65 -13.59 1.43
C PRO A 170 -27.52 -14.84 1.69
N HIS A 171 -27.33 -15.88 0.86
CA HIS A 171 -27.96 -17.17 0.99
C HIS A 171 -26.88 -18.24 1.14
N ILE A 172 -27.13 -19.22 2.00
CA ILE A 172 -26.27 -20.39 2.20
C ILE A 172 -26.75 -21.50 1.27
N TYR A 173 -25.83 -22.05 0.48
CA TYR A 173 -26.08 -23.19 -0.39
C TYR A 173 -25.31 -24.39 0.11
N LEU A 174 -26.02 -25.49 0.36
CA LEU A 174 -25.48 -26.74 0.88
C LEU A 174 -25.60 -27.84 -0.17
N PRO A 175 -24.59 -28.72 -0.31
CA PRO A 175 -24.71 -29.93 -1.10
C PRO A 175 -25.76 -30.89 -0.48
N SER A 176 -26.55 -31.59 -1.31
CA SER A 176 -27.57 -32.53 -0.84
C SER A 176 -27.01 -33.80 -0.21
N GLY A 177 -25.77 -34.19 -0.52
CA GLY A 177 -25.15 -35.42 -0.03
C GLY A 177 -24.52 -35.35 1.37
N LEU A 178 -24.85 -34.35 2.20
CA LEU A 178 -24.36 -34.23 3.56
C LEU A 178 -25.26 -35.01 4.53
N ASP A 179 -24.65 -35.81 5.42
CA ASP A 179 -25.34 -36.38 6.57
C ASP A 179 -25.71 -35.28 7.61
N GLU A 180 -26.53 -35.63 8.61
CA GLU A 180 -27.04 -34.67 9.58
C GLU A 180 -25.93 -34.03 10.40
N VAL A 181 -24.92 -34.78 10.82
CA VAL A 181 -23.77 -34.27 11.59
C VAL A 181 -22.93 -33.32 10.75
N GLN A 182 -22.65 -33.72 9.50
CA GLN A 182 -21.95 -32.87 8.54
C GLN A 182 -22.71 -31.58 8.28
N ARG A 183 -24.02 -31.67 8.03
CA ARG A 183 -24.88 -30.52 7.77
C ARG A 183 -24.88 -29.51 8.90
N GLN A 184 -24.99 -29.96 10.16
CA GLN A 184 -24.96 -29.08 11.32
C GLN A 184 -23.63 -28.36 11.49
N ASN A 185 -22.50 -29.07 11.34
CA ASN A 185 -21.16 -28.48 11.47
C ASN A 185 -20.87 -27.49 10.32
N VAL A 186 -21.21 -27.84 9.09
CA VAL A 186 -21.08 -26.97 7.93
C VAL A 186 -21.95 -25.72 8.08
N LEU A 187 -23.21 -25.89 8.51
CA LEU A 187 -24.13 -24.78 8.73
C LEU A 187 -23.61 -23.82 9.80
N ALA A 188 -23.06 -24.35 10.90
CA ALA A 188 -22.43 -23.53 11.94
C ALA A 188 -21.25 -22.69 11.38
N HIS A 189 -20.45 -23.29 10.50
CA HIS A 189 -19.35 -22.61 9.81
C HIS A 189 -19.85 -21.48 8.89
N GLU A 190 -20.81 -21.76 8.00
CA GLU A 190 -21.39 -20.76 7.10
C GLU A 190 -22.09 -19.63 7.85
N GLN A 191 -22.78 -19.94 8.94
CA GLN A 191 -23.39 -18.92 9.82
C GLN A 191 -22.33 -18.04 10.51
N ALA A 192 -21.17 -18.59 10.87
CA ALA A 192 -20.06 -17.81 11.41
C ALA A 192 -19.53 -16.80 10.37
N HIS A 193 -19.41 -17.18 9.10
CA HIS A 193 -19.07 -16.27 8.01
C HIS A 193 -20.10 -15.13 7.87
N LEU A 194 -21.41 -15.43 7.95
CA LEU A 194 -22.45 -14.41 7.91
C LEU A 194 -22.37 -13.45 9.10
N ALA A 195 -22.18 -13.98 10.30
CA ALA A 195 -22.06 -13.19 11.52
C ALA A 195 -20.80 -12.29 11.53
N ARG A 196 -19.76 -12.65 10.80
CA ARG A 196 -18.54 -11.85 10.58
C ARG A 196 -18.65 -10.90 9.40
N ARG A 197 -19.70 -11.01 8.59
CA ARG A 197 -19.87 -10.26 7.35
C ARG A 197 -18.77 -10.54 6.30
N ASP A 198 -18.21 -11.74 6.28
CA ASP A 198 -17.14 -12.12 5.36
C ASP A 198 -17.58 -12.07 3.89
N HIS A 199 -18.90 -12.17 3.62
CA HIS A 199 -19.52 -11.97 2.30
C HIS A 199 -19.38 -10.53 1.75
N TRP A 200 -18.90 -9.58 2.55
CA TRP A 200 -18.53 -8.22 2.12
C TRP A 200 -17.02 -8.08 1.97
N TRP A 201 -16.26 -8.61 2.95
CA TRP A 201 -14.81 -8.41 2.99
C TRP A 201 -14.07 -9.13 1.85
N LYS A 202 -14.47 -10.35 1.47
CA LYS A 202 -13.84 -11.06 0.37
C LYS A 202 -14.09 -10.40 -0.99
N PRO A 203 -15.32 -10.04 -1.39
CA PRO A 203 -15.56 -9.28 -2.61
C PRO A 203 -14.83 -7.93 -2.63
N LEU A 204 -14.82 -7.18 -1.51
CA LEU A 204 -14.07 -5.94 -1.40
C LEU A 204 -12.58 -6.16 -1.64
N GLY A 205 -12.00 -7.17 -1.00
CA GLY A 205 -10.60 -7.55 -1.21
C GLY A 205 -10.30 -7.90 -2.67
N PHE A 206 -11.22 -8.58 -3.35
CA PHE A 206 -11.08 -8.88 -4.78
C PHE A 206 -11.17 -7.61 -5.66
N VAL A 207 -12.07 -6.68 -5.35
CA VAL A 207 -12.16 -5.40 -6.06
C VAL A 207 -10.86 -4.61 -5.91
N LEU A 208 -10.30 -4.56 -4.70
CA LEU A 208 -8.99 -3.94 -4.49
C LEU A 208 -7.89 -4.66 -5.27
N LEU A 209 -7.88 -6.00 -5.25
CA LEU A 209 -6.94 -6.76 -6.07
C LEU A 209 -7.12 -6.45 -7.57
N ALA A 210 -8.35 -6.28 -8.06
CA ALA A 210 -8.62 -5.94 -9.45
C ALA A 210 -8.09 -4.53 -9.81
N VAL A 211 -8.18 -3.56 -8.90
CA VAL A 211 -7.61 -2.22 -9.10
C VAL A 211 -6.08 -2.28 -9.15
N TYR A 212 -5.47 -3.09 -8.30
CA TYR A 212 -4.01 -3.21 -8.16
C TYR A 212 -3.46 -4.51 -8.74
N TRP A 213 -4.10 -5.05 -9.78
CA TRP A 213 -3.79 -6.36 -10.36
C TRP A 213 -2.33 -6.51 -10.82
N PHE A 214 -1.68 -5.41 -11.16
CA PHE A 214 -0.29 -5.35 -11.60
C PHE A 214 0.73 -5.59 -10.47
N ASN A 215 0.31 -5.51 -9.19
CA ASN A 215 1.21 -5.69 -8.05
C ASN A 215 1.14 -7.14 -7.51
N PRO A 216 2.21 -7.97 -7.67
CA PRO A 216 2.20 -9.37 -7.24
C PRO A 216 2.12 -9.53 -5.73
N VAL A 217 2.60 -8.54 -4.94
CA VAL A 217 2.53 -8.58 -3.47
C VAL A 217 1.07 -8.56 -3.00
N LEU A 218 0.20 -7.85 -3.71
CA LEU A 218 -1.23 -7.79 -3.37
C LEU A 218 -1.99 -9.07 -3.75
N TRP A 219 -1.53 -9.85 -4.73
CA TRP A 219 -2.05 -11.20 -4.98
C TRP A 219 -1.75 -12.14 -3.80
N LEU A 220 -0.52 -12.07 -3.28
CA LEU A 220 -0.14 -12.80 -2.07
C LEU A 220 -0.99 -12.36 -0.87
N ALA A 221 -1.14 -11.04 -0.66
CA ALA A 221 -1.94 -10.47 0.41
C ALA A 221 -3.40 -10.96 0.35
N TYR A 222 -4.03 -10.94 -0.84
CA TYR A 222 -5.40 -11.42 -1.02
C TYR A 222 -5.54 -12.91 -0.73
N THR A 223 -4.59 -13.74 -1.18
CA THR A 223 -4.59 -15.17 -0.90
C THR A 223 -4.49 -15.45 0.60
N LEU A 224 -3.63 -14.71 1.30
CA LEU A 224 -3.47 -14.84 2.74
C LEU A 224 -4.66 -14.26 3.52
N LEU A 225 -5.28 -13.18 3.06
CA LEU A 225 -6.53 -12.67 3.61
C LEU A 225 -7.64 -13.74 3.57
N CYS A 226 -7.85 -14.39 2.42
CA CYS A 226 -8.83 -15.45 2.28
C CYS A 226 -8.57 -16.60 3.26
N ARG A 227 -7.31 -17.01 3.41
CA ARG A 227 -6.89 -18.05 4.35
C ARG A 227 -7.12 -17.64 5.81
N ASP A 228 -6.76 -16.41 6.19
CA ASP A 228 -6.91 -15.92 7.56
C ASP A 228 -8.40 -15.71 7.92
N ILE A 229 -9.25 -15.38 6.96
CA ILE A 229 -10.71 -15.35 7.14
C ILE A 229 -11.24 -16.74 7.50
N GLU A 230 -10.80 -17.81 6.80
CA GLU A 230 -11.21 -19.20 7.11
C GLU A 230 -10.76 -19.60 8.52
N LEU A 231 -9.48 -19.35 8.86
CA LEU A 231 -8.95 -19.65 10.20
C LEU A 231 -9.69 -18.91 11.32
N ALA A 232 -10.05 -17.65 11.11
CA ALA A 232 -10.79 -16.86 12.06
C ALA A 232 -12.27 -17.28 12.16
N CYS A 233 -12.84 -17.83 11.10
CA CYS A 233 -14.17 -18.41 11.09
C CYS A 233 -14.16 -19.73 11.89
N ASP A 234 -13.22 -20.64 11.62
CA ASP A 234 -13.04 -21.87 12.38
C ASP A 234 -12.87 -21.58 13.87
N GLU A 235 -11.99 -20.63 14.24
CA GLU A 235 -11.77 -20.22 15.62
C GLU A 235 -13.07 -19.79 16.31
N ARG A 236 -13.92 -19.04 15.59
CA ARG A 236 -15.22 -18.59 16.12
C ARG A 236 -16.17 -19.75 16.40
N VAL A 237 -16.19 -20.77 15.51
CA VAL A 237 -17.05 -21.95 15.65
C VAL A 237 -16.60 -22.82 16.82
N ILE A 238 -15.29 -23.17 16.87
CA ILE A 238 -14.76 -24.11 17.86
C ILE A 238 -14.65 -23.51 19.26
N ARG A 239 -14.68 -22.17 19.38
CA ARG A 239 -14.53 -21.47 20.67
C ARG A 239 -15.51 -21.92 21.74
N THR A 240 -16.71 -22.38 21.36
CA THR A 240 -17.79 -22.81 22.24
C THR A 240 -17.94 -24.32 22.31
N MET A 241 -17.17 -25.06 21.50
CA MET A 241 -17.22 -26.53 21.42
C MET A 241 -16.37 -27.17 22.50
N ASP A 242 -16.77 -28.36 22.91
CA ASP A 242 -15.93 -29.28 23.74
C ASP A 242 -14.93 -30.02 22.82
N GLU A 243 -14.02 -30.78 23.46
CA GLU A 243 -12.95 -31.49 22.74
C GLU A 243 -13.50 -32.53 21.74
N SER A 244 -14.61 -33.20 22.08
CA SER A 244 -15.23 -34.22 21.22
C SER A 244 -15.87 -33.59 19.99
N ALA A 245 -16.58 -32.46 20.18
CA ALA A 245 -17.17 -31.71 19.06
C ALA A 245 -16.11 -31.10 18.14
N VAL A 246 -14.97 -30.62 18.67
CA VAL A 246 -13.84 -30.12 17.85
C VAL A 246 -13.24 -31.24 17.00
N LYS A 247 -13.10 -32.46 17.51
CA LYS A 247 -12.64 -33.61 16.73
C LYS A 247 -13.62 -33.94 15.61
N THR A 248 -14.92 -33.97 15.91
CA THR A 248 -15.99 -34.19 14.90
C THR A 248 -15.97 -33.09 13.84
N TYR A 249 -15.92 -31.83 14.25
CA TYR A 249 -15.80 -30.68 13.33
C TYR A 249 -14.58 -30.80 12.41
N SER A 250 -13.42 -31.15 12.95
CA SER A 250 -12.18 -31.36 12.18
C SER A 250 -12.29 -32.48 11.16
N THR A 251 -12.99 -33.58 11.49
CA THR A 251 -13.27 -34.68 10.59
C THR A 251 -14.21 -34.25 9.46
N VAL A 252 -15.26 -33.47 9.77
CA VAL A 252 -16.17 -32.90 8.79
C VAL A 252 -15.44 -31.97 7.84
N LEU A 253 -14.59 -31.07 8.35
CA LEU A 253 -13.76 -30.20 7.52
C LEU A 253 -12.91 -31.01 6.52
N LEU A 254 -12.28 -32.06 6.98
CA LEU A 254 -11.47 -32.93 6.12
C LEU A 254 -12.33 -33.65 5.04
N ALA A 255 -13.49 -34.18 5.43
CA ALA A 255 -14.40 -34.89 4.53
C ALA A 255 -14.99 -33.96 3.45
N CYS A 256 -15.33 -32.74 3.79
CA CYS A 256 -15.86 -31.73 2.85
C CYS A 256 -14.79 -31.21 1.88
N SER A 257 -13.51 -31.30 2.25
CA SER A 257 -12.38 -30.76 1.49
C SER A 257 -11.75 -31.75 0.49
N MET A 258 -12.22 -32.96 0.44
CA MET A 258 -11.72 -33.95 -0.55
C MET A 258 -12.04 -33.46 -1.97
N PRO A 259 -11.07 -33.49 -2.92
CA PRO A 259 -11.26 -32.96 -4.28
C PRO A 259 -12.31 -33.75 -5.04
N ARG A 260 -13.55 -33.29 -5.01
CA ARG A 260 -14.59 -33.68 -5.94
C ARG A 260 -14.53 -32.68 -7.09
N LYS A 261 -14.00 -33.12 -8.27
CA LYS A 261 -13.85 -32.42 -9.56
C LYS A 261 -13.84 -30.88 -9.47
N ALA A 262 -12.70 -30.27 -9.83
CA ALA A 262 -12.43 -28.85 -9.78
C ALA A 262 -13.62 -27.97 -10.21
N VAL A 263 -14.29 -27.36 -9.29
CA VAL A 263 -15.23 -26.26 -9.57
C VAL A 263 -14.36 -25.03 -9.85
N ILE A 264 -14.59 -24.40 -11.00
CA ILE A 264 -13.98 -23.12 -11.36
C ILE A 264 -14.19 -22.17 -10.18
N THR A 265 -13.09 -21.82 -9.53
CA THR A 265 -13.11 -21.01 -8.31
C THR A 265 -13.61 -19.61 -8.68
N CYS A 266 -14.84 -19.28 -8.31
CA CYS A 266 -15.33 -17.91 -8.43
C CYS A 266 -14.60 -17.06 -7.40
N PRO A 267 -13.96 -15.93 -7.76
CA PRO A 267 -13.27 -15.06 -6.82
C PRO A 267 -14.19 -14.49 -5.73
N LEU A 268 -15.50 -14.50 -6.01
CA LEU A 268 -16.56 -14.04 -5.11
C LEU A 268 -17.20 -15.19 -4.32
N ALA A 269 -16.86 -16.43 -4.61
CA ALA A 269 -17.31 -17.60 -3.90
C ALA A 269 -16.10 -18.30 -3.25
N PHE A 270 -16.33 -18.77 -2.05
CA PHE A 270 -15.31 -19.28 -1.15
C PHE A 270 -14.82 -20.66 -1.59
N GLY A 271 -13.61 -20.75 -2.11
CA GLY A 271 -12.91 -22.02 -2.31
C GLY A 271 -12.01 -22.32 -1.12
N GLU A 272 -11.99 -23.55 -0.66
CA GLU A 272 -11.20 -23.99 0.48
C GLU A 272 -9.70 -23.89 0.19
N VAL A 273 -9.01 -23.04 0.94
CA VAL A 273 -7.55 -22.90 0.92
C VAL A 273 -7.00 -23.42 2.24
N GLY A 274 -6.10 -24.39 2.18
CA GLY A 274 -5.29 -24.78 3.34
C GLY A 274 -5.96 -25.65 4.41
N VAL A 275 -6.78 -26.64 4.00
CA VAL A 275 -7.48 -27.59 4.90
C VAL A 275 -6.57 -28.18 5.98
N LYS A 276 -5.37 -28.62 5.61
CA LYS A 276 -4.40 -29.17 6.58
C LYS A 276 -4.09 -28.20 7.72
N GLU A 277 -3.98 -26.92 7.42
CA GLU A 277 -3.74 -25.91 8.45
C GLU A 277 -4.98 -25.60 9.27
N ARG A 278 -6.17 -25.57 8.67
CA ARG A 278 -7.45 -25.39 9.36
C ARG A 278 -7.64 -26.50 10.40
N VAL A 279 -7.53 -27.76 9.99
CA VAL A 279 -7.63 -28.94 10.88
C VAL A 279 -6.58 -28.89 11.99
N ARG A 280 -5.31 -28.61 11.65
CA ARG A 280 -4.26 -28.48 12.67
C ARG A 280 -4.55 -27.39 13.69
N ASN A 281 -5.00 -26.22 13.23
CA ASN A 281 -5.32 -25.10 14.12
C ASN A 281 -6.56 -25.38 14.98
N ALA A 282 -7.58 -26.07 14.45
CA ALA A 282 -8.75 -26.49 15.20
C ALA A 282 -8.39 -27.47 16.32
N LEU A 283 -7.61 -28.51 16.02
CA LEU A 283 -7.19 -29.52 17.02
C LEU A 283 -6.26 -28.98 18.10
N HIS A 284 -5.47 -27.95 17.81
CA HIS A 284 -4.55 -27.34 18.77
C HIS A 284 -5.05 -26.00 19.30
N TYR A 285 -6.31 -25.69 19.11
CA TYR A 285 -6.89 -24.43 19.58
C TYR A 285 -6.83 -24.32 21.10
N LYS A 286 -6.32 -23.18 21.59
CA LYS A 286 -6.38 -22.77 22.99
C LYS A 286 -6.99 -21.38 23.06
N LYS A 287 -7.94 -21.19 23.97
CA LYS A 287 -8.53 -19.86 24.20
C LYS A 287 -7.42 -18.86 24.52
N PRO A 288 -7.28 -17.75 23.78
CA PRO A 288 -6.27 -16.77 24.05
C PRO A 288 -6.50 -16.12 25.43
N ALA A 289 -5.42 -15.91 26.18
CA ALA A 289 -5.49 -15.17 27.43
C ALA A 289 -5.81 -13.70 27.17
N PHE A 290 -6.41 -13.02 28.12
CA PHE A 290 -6.78 -11.60 28.01
C PHE A 290 -5.60 -10.72 27.57
N TRP A 291 -4.42 -10.92 28.15
CA TRP A 291 -3.21 -10.17 27.81
C TRP A 291 -2.76 -10.37 26.36
N VAL A 292 -2.95 -11.56 25.80
CA VAL A 292 -2.64 -11.83 24.38
C VAL A 292 -3.58 -11.05 23.48
N VAL A 293 -4.87 -10.97 23.85
CA VAL A 293 -5.85 -10.16 23.11
C VAL A 293 -5.51 -8.67 23.20
N ALA A 294 -5.21 -8.15 24.39
CA ALA A 294 -4.84 -6.75 24.60
C ALA A 294 -3.57 -6.38 23.82
N ALA A 295 -2.53 -7.22 23.88
CA ALA A 295 -1.30 -7.03 23.11
C ALA A 295 -1.58 -7.07 21.59
N SER A 296 -2.45 -7.95 21.12
CA SER A 296 -2.83 -8.03 19.70
C SER A 296 -3.52 -6.75 19.21
N VAL A 297 -4.40 -6.17 20.03
CA VAL A 297 -5.05 -4.88 19.72
C VAL A 297 -4.02 -3.75 19.69
N ALA A 298 -3.13 -3.69 20.67
CA ALA A 298 -2.07 -2.69 20.73
C ALA A 298 -1.16 -2.75 19.49
N VAL A 299 -0.77 -3.95 19.05
CA VAL A 299 0.00 -4.15 17.82
C VAL A 299 -0.75 -3.64 16.59
N CYS A 300 -2.06 -3.94 16.47
CA CYS A 300 -2.86 -3.44 15.34
C CYS A 300 -2.91 -1.90 15.33
N VAL A 301 -3.05 -1.25 16.50
CA VAL A 301 -3.05 0.22 16.61
C VAL A 301 -1.69 0.80 16.22
N VAL A 302 -0.59 0.23 16.71
CA VAL A 302 0.77 0.68 16.34
C VAL A 302 0.98 0.55 14.83
N VAL A 303 0.63 -0.59 14.23
CA VAL A 303 0.73 -0.79 12.77
C VAL A 303 -0.12 0.23 12.02
N ALA A 304 -1.34 0.50 12.48
CA ALA A 304 -2.20 1.50 11.86
C ALA A 304 -1.55 2.90 11.92
N VAL A 305 -1.03 3.32 13.07
CA VAL A 305 -0.37 4.62 13.21
C VAL A 305 0.89 4.70 12.33
N CYS A 306 1.75 3.67 12.35
CA CYS A 306 3.02 3.69 11.62
C CYS A 306 2.88 3.60 10.09
N PHE A 307 1.82 2.97 9.57
CA PHE A 307 1.69 2.69 8.15
C PHE A 307 0.49 3.36 7.45
N LEU A 308 -0.46 3.95 8.19
CA LEU A 308 -1.49 4.82 7.59
C LEU A 308 -1.04 6.29 7.54
N THR A 309 0.04 6.64 8.23
CA THR A 309 0.66 7.97 8.16
C THR A 309 1.82 7.98 7.17
N ASN A 310 2.12 9.15 6.63
CA ASN A 310 3.29 9.39 5.80
C ASN A 310 4.42 10.03 6.62
N PRO A 311 5.68 9.90 6.20
CA PRO A 311 6.77 10.66 6.80
C PRO A 311 6.48 12.16 6.69
N PRO A 312 6.92 12.97 7.65
CA PRO A 312 6.82 14.41 7.53
C PRO A 312 7.60 14.87 6.31
N THR A 313 7.03 15.79 5.57
CA THR A 313 7.76 16.55 4.58
C THR A 313 8.80 17.40 5.30
N ASP A 314 10.02 17.54 4.73
CA ASP A 314 11.05 18.44 5.27
C ASP A 314 10.41 19.81 5.50
N THR A 315 10.28 20.23 6.78
CA THR A 315 9.47 21.39 7.16
C THR A 315 10.30 22.53 7.73
N ASP A 316 11.60 22.30 7.91
CA ASP A 316 12.51 23.31 8.46
C ASP A 316 13.77 23.49 7.59
N ALA A 317 14.40 24.65 7.68
CA ALA A 317 15.62 24.97 6.94
C ALA A 317 16.75 23.98 7.25
N ALA A 318 16.86 23.49 8.48
CA ALA A 318 17.87 22.51 8.87
C ALA A 318 17.67 21.16 8.17
N GLY A 319 16.42 20.71 7.98
CA GLY A 319 16.08 19.51 7.22
C GLY A 319 16.31 19.68 5.72
N LEU A 320 16.06 20.89 5.17
CA LEU A 320 16.36 21.22 3.79
C LEU A 320 17.86 21.20 3.51
N VAL A 321 18.62 22.00 4.25
CA VAL A 321 20.06 22.19 4.08
C VAL A 321 20.84 20.92 4.49
N GLY A 322 20.33 20.17 5.45
CA GLY A 322 20.92 18.93 5.95
C GLY A 322 21.79 19.12 7.20
N PHE A 323 21.98 20.36 7.67
CA PHE A 323 22.67 20.71 8.90
C PHE A 323 22.14 22.00 9.52
N ARG A 324 22.32 22.16 10.84
CA ARG A 324 21.77 23.30 11.59
C ARG A 324 22.53 24.58 11.30
N ARG A 325 21.86 25.72 11.51
CA ARG A 325 22.43 27.06 11.32
C ARG A 325 23.75 27.28 12.08
N GLU A 326 23.85 26.81 13.33
CA GLU A 326 25.07 26.96 14.15
C GLU A 326 26.27 26.18 13.58
N GLN A 327 26.03 25.24 12.68
CA GLN A 327 27.08 24.43 12.03
C GLN A 327 27.56 25.06 10.73
N VAL A 328 26.90 26.10 10.22
CA VAL A 328 27.29 26.79 8.98
C VAL A 328 28.53 27.65 9.24
N THR A 329 29.59 27.39 8.49
CA THR A 329 30.85 28.17 8.53
C THR A 329 31.00 29.08 7.34
N TYR A 330 30.30 28.81 6.23
CA TYR A 330 30.33 29.61 5.02
C TYR A 330 28.98 29.55 4.32
N ALA A 331 28.50 30.69 3.87
CA ALA A 331 27.32 30.78 3.03
C ALA A 331 27.54 31.88 1.97
N ASP A 332 27.06 31.62 0.75
CA ASP A 332 27.00 32.62 -0.31
C ASP A 332 25.68 32.55 -1.08
N VAL A 333 25.35 33.67 -1.72
CA VAL A 333 24.24 33.75 -2.67
C VAL A 333 24.79 34.20 -4.02
N THR A 334 24.35 33.51 -5.08
CA THR A 334 24.65 33.83 -6.46
C THR A 334 23.38 34.26 -7.18
N ASP A 335 23.31 35.49 -7.65
CA ASP A 335 22.26 35.95 -8.56
C ASP A 335 22.53 35.31 -9.94
N ALA A 336 21.63 34.45 -10.36
CA ALA A 336 21.70 33.75 -11.65
C ALA A 336 20.77 34.38 -12.71
N SER A 337 20.05 35.45 -12.40
CA SER A 337 19.08 36.11 -13.28
C SER A 337 19.75 36.99 -14.34
N GLY A 338 21.01 37.40 -14.13
CA GLY A 338 21.74 38.33 -15.00
C GLY A 338 22.73 37.65 -15.96
N ALA A 339 23.17 38.39 -16.99
CA ALA A 339 24.15 37.90 -17.96
C ALA A 339 25.55 37.61 -17.35
N GLN A 340 25.82 38.12 -16.15
CA GLN A 340 27.00 37.81 -15.35
C GLN A 340 26.54 37.49 -13.92
N PRO A 341 26.72 36.25 -13.44
CA PRO A 341 26.35 35.89 -12.09
C PRO A 341 27.20 36.66 -11.08
N SER A 342 26.55 37.35 -10.14
CA SER A 342 27.21 38.02 -9.00
C SER A 342 27.18 37.09 -7.80
N ASN A 343 28.32 36.83 -7.21
CA ASN A 343 28.42 35.99 -5.99
C ASN A 343 28.72 36.89 -4.79
N VAL A 344 27.86 36.83 -3.77
CA VAL A 344 28.00 37.62 -2.55
C VAL A 344 28.10 36.66 -1.36
N GLN A 345 29.16 36.79 -0.57
CA GLN A 345 29.30 36.04 0.67
C GLN A 345 28.39 36.62 1.73
N LEU A 346 27.56 35.79 2.36
CA LEU A 346 26.63 36.17 3.41
C LEU A 346 27.38 36.33 4.75
N THR A 347 27.02 37.38 5.48
CA THR A 347 27.38 37.56 6.88
C THR A 347 26.61 36.56 7.77
N ALA A 348 26.98 36.51 9.06
CA ALA A 348 26.28 35.64 10.01
C ALA A 348 24.81 36.06 10.18
N GLU A 349 24.51 37.37 10.23
CA GLU A 349 23.15 37.90 10.37
C GLU A 349 22.29 37.60 9.10
N GLU A 350 22.86 37.78 7.93
CA GLU A 350 22.19 37.47 6.65
C GLU A 350 21.96 35.96 6.50
N THR A 351 22.88 35.12 6.96
CA THR A 351 22.68 33.67 6.99
C THR A 351 21.55 33.27 7.92
N ASP A 352 21.42 33.95 9.09
CA ASP A 352 20.29 33.77 10.01
C ASP A 352 18.97 34.14 9.35
N ALA A 353 18.95 35.27 8.62
CA ALA A 353 17.79 35.74 7.89
C ALA A 353 17.38 34.77 6.79
N VAL A 354 18.35 34.22 6.02
CA VAL A 354 18.07 33.20 4.99
C VAL A 354 17.50 31.92 5.59
N TYR A 355 18.04 31.46 6.73
CA TYR A 355 17.46 30.29 7.41
C TYR A 355 16.04 30.56 7.89
N ALA A 356 15.76 31.76 8.44
CA ALA A 356 14.41 32.16 8.85
C ALA A 356 13.44 32.25 7.66
N LEU A 357 13.91 32.71 6.49
CA LEU A 357 13.12 32.73 5.26
C LEU A 357 12.84 31.29 4.76
N LEU A 358 13.84 30.41 4.78
CA LEU A 358 13.66 29.00 4.41
C LEU A 358 12.67 28.28 5.34
N ASP A 359 12.67 28.61 6.65
CA ASP A 359 11.71 28.10 7.63
C ASP A 359 10.28 28.64 7.40
N ALA A 360 10.15 29.86 6.89
CA ALA A 360 8.86 30.48 6.59
C ALA A 360 8.24 29.99 5.26
N LEU A 361 9.03 29.39 4.36
CA LEU A 361 8.54 28.89 3.09
C LEU A 361 7.58 27.73 3.28
N GLN A 362 6.50 27.76 2.52
CA GLN A 362 5.64 26.59 2.33
C GLN A 362 6.01 25.89 1.05
N TYR A 363 6.53 24.70 1.16
CA TYR A 363 6.97 23.89 0.02
C TYR A 363 6.46 22.46 0.11
N LYS A 364 6.39 21.82 -1.04
CA LYS A 364 6.01 20.42 -1.17
C LYS A 364 7.10 19.69 -1.95
N ARG A 365 7.66 18.64 -1.38
CA ARG A 365 8.63 17.79 -2.09
C ARG A 365 7.98 17.14 -3.31
N LEU A 366 8.58 17.33 -4.49
CA LEU A 366 8.15 16.74 -5.75
C LEU A 366 8.90 15.44 -6.08
N GLY A 367 10.17 15.34 -5.68
CA GLY A 367 10.99 14.15 -5.96
C GLY A 367 12.48 14.45 -6.05
N ALA A 368 13.22 13.59 -6.75
CA ALA A 368 14.62 13.82 -7.08
C ALA A 368 14.73 14.48 -8.46
N ALA A 369 15.62 15.45 -8.61
CA ALA A 369 15.96 16.06 -9.89
C ALA A 369 17.46 16.35 -9.92
N SER A 370 18.06 16.37 -11.11
CA SER A 370 19.50 16.57 -11.29
C SER A 370 19.86 17.99 -11.70
N ALA A 371 18.92 18.78 -12.20
CA ALA A 371 19.15 20.16 -12.64
C ALA A 371 17.83 20.95 -12.65
N MET A 372 17.93 22.27 -12.59
CA MET A 372 16.86 23.24 -12.75
C MET A 372 17.25 24.20 -13.89
N GLU A 373 16.39 24.38 -14.88
CA GLU A 373 16.71 25.20 -16.07
C GLU A 373 16.51 26.71 -15.84
N ASP A 374 15.48 27.08 -15.07
CA ASP A 374 15.13 28.48 -14.79
C ASP A 374 15.47 28.86 -13.35
N CYS A 375 16.75 29.01 -13.05
CA CYS A 375 17.22 29.39 -11.72
C CYS A 375 17.53 30.89 -11.67
N TYR A 376 16.86 31.64 -10.77
CA TYR A 376 17.19 33.06 -10.55
C TYR A 376 18.19 33.29 -9.42
N ALA A 377 18.25 32.41 -8.41
CA ALA A 377 19.19 32.50 -7.29
C ALA A 377 19.71 31.12 -6.88
N ARG A 378 20.96 31.09 -6.44
CA ARG A 378 21.62 29.93 -5.85
C ARG A 378 22.15 30.29 -4.48
N LEU A 379 21.79 29.49 -3.50
CA LEU A 379 22.32 29.57 -2.13
C LEU A 379 23.26 28.40 -1.92
N TYR A 380 24.44 28.67 -1.41
CA TYR A 380 25.45 27.65 -1.14
C TYR A 380 25.87 27.70 0.33
N PHE A 381 25.89 26.56 0.99
CA PHE A 381 26.22 26.42 2.40
C PHE A 381 27.33 25.39 2.62
N ILE A 382 28.24 25.69 3.55
CA ILE A 382 29.26 24.75 4.02
C ILE A 382 29.18 24.66 5.53
N SER A 383 29.12 23.43 6.07
CA SER A 383 29.17 23.19 7.51
C SER A 383 30.60 23.08 8.05
N ALA A 384 30.76 23.19 9.37
CA ALA A 384 32.04 22.96 10.07
C ALA A 384 32.58 21.53 9.88
N ALA A 385 31.72 20.56 9.56
CA ALA A 385 32.11 19.20 9.22
C ALA A 385 32.53 19.02 7.76
N GLY A 386 32.49 20.10 6.94
CA GLY A 386 32.83 20.07 5.52
C GLY A 386 31.69 19.55 4.63
N GLU A 387 30.48 19.38 5.17
CA GLU A 387 29.29 19.07 4.39
C GLU A 387 28.89 20.30 3.56
N ARG A 388 28.38 20.06 2.36
CA ARG A 388 28.06 21.11 1.37
C ARG A 388 26.64 20.91 0.87
N CYS A 389 25.88 22.00 0.79
CA CYS A 389 24.53 22.03 0.23
C CYS A 389 24.36 23.21 -0.69
N GLU A 390 23.77 23.00 -1.86
CA GLU A 390 23.36 24.02 -2.81
C GLU A 390 21.85 24.02 -2.94
N ILE A 391 21.23 25.20 -2.84
CA ILE A 391 19.80 25.39 -3.06
C ILE A 391 19.63 26.30 -4.26
N MET A 392 18.97 25.81 -5.30
CA MET A 392 18.63 26.58 -6.49
C MET A 392 17.15 26.98 -6.41
N LEU A 393 16.85 28.23 -6.69
CA LEU A 393 15.51 28.81 -6.58
C LEU A 393 15.00 29.27 -7.94
N SER A 394 13.77 28.92 -8.24
CA SER A 394 12.95 29.39 -9.36
C SER A 394 11.67 30.05 -8.81
N GLU A 395 10.86 30.67 -9.67
CA GLU A 395 9.59 31.30 -9.23
C GLU A 395 8.63 30.33 -8.52
N HIS A 396 8.64 29.05 -8.91
CA HIS A 396 7.70 28.06 -8.41
C HIS A 396 8.36 26.81 -7.86
N GLU A 397 9.68 26.66 -8.00
CA GLU A 397 10.40 25.46 -7.64
C GLU A 397 11.70 25.77 -6.89
N MET A 398 12.09 24.84 -6.04
CA MET A 398 13.34 24.86 -5.29
C MET A 398 14.04 23.53 -5.43
N LEU A 399 15.30 23.52 -5.88
CA LEU A 399 16.13 22.33 -5.93
C LEU A 399 17.15 22.37 -4.80
N VAL A 400 17.11 21.41 -3.92
CA VAL A 400 18.10 21.23 -2.84
C VAL A 400 19.06 20.11 -3.22
N ASN A 401 20.31 20.46 -3.41
CA ASN A 401 21.38 19.55 -3.84
C ASN A 401 22.44 19.37 -2.73
N PRO A 402 22.39 18.32 -1.91
CA PRO A 402 23.45 17.99 -0.96
C PRO A 402 24.66 17.44 -1.73
N ILE A 403 25.73 18.23 -1.83
CA ILE A 403 26.93 17.90 -2.64
C ILE A 403 27.78 16.83 -1.97
N THR A 404 27.75 16.76 -0.62
CA THR A 404 28.50 15.80 0.17
C THR A 404 27.60 14.71 0.74
N GLY A 405 28.10 13.48 0.82
CA GLY A 405 27.41 12.36 1.47
C GLY A 405 26.58 11.47 0.54
N GLY A 406 26.66 11.65 -0.80
CA GLY A 406 25.99 10.75 -1.76
C GLY A 406 24.47 10.80 -1.73
N LYS A 407 23.89 11.86 -1.15
CA LYS A 407 22.44 12.10 -1.16
C LYS A 407 22.03 12.67 -2.52
N THR A 408 20.91 12.22 -3.06
CA THR A 408 20.34 12.73 -4.30
C THR A 408 19.72 14.12 -4.11
N ALA A 409 19.82 14.99 -5.12
CA ALA A 409 19.18 16.29 -5.11
C ALA A 409 17.65 16.14 -5.05
N ARG A 410 16.99 17.05 -4.35
CA ARG A 410 15.56 17.03 -4.06
C ARG A 410 14.88 18.25 -4.64
N LEU A 411 13.79 18.05 -5.41
CA LEU A 411 12.98 19.10 -6.00
C LEU A 411 11.74 19.35 -5.15
N TYR A 412 11.42 20.61 -4.92
CA TYR A 412 10.27 21.09 -4.15
C TYR A 412 9.47 22.10 -4.97
N GLU A 413 8.13 22.04 -4.84
CA GLU A 413 7.20 23.05 -5.35
C GLU A 413 6.98 24.12 -4.25
N LEU A 414 7.21 25.37 -4.55
CA LEU A 414 6.98 26.49 -3.65
C LEU A 414 5.49 26.89 -3.68
N ARG A 415 4.82 26.87 -2.53
CA ARG A 415 3.40 27.21 -2.40
C ARG A 415 3.15 28.65 -1.97
N SER A 416 4.08 29.23 -1.20
CA SER A 416 4.03 30.63 -0.77
C SER A 416 5.40 31.10 -0.29
N GLY A 417 5.67 32.39 -0.35
CA GLY A 417 6.91 33.03 0.16
C GLY A 417 8.04 33.18 -0.89
N SER A 418 7.85 32.74 -2.14
CA SER A 418 8.89 32.82 -3.18
C SER A 418 9.30 34.28 -3.54
N THR A 419 8.39 35.24 -3.38
CA THR A 419 8.65 36.66 -3.66
C THR A 419 9.59 37.31 -2.65
N GLU A 420 9.56 36.89 -1.40
CA GLU A 420 10.40 37.46 -0.32
C GLU A 420 11.88 37.07 -0.46
N LEU A 421 12.17 35.89 -1.02
CA LEU A 421 13.52 35.44 -1.33
C LEU A 421 14.14 36.14 -2.56
N ARG A 422 13.32 36.71 -3.43
CA ARG A 422 13.77 37.45 -4.63
C ARG A 422 14.22 38.87 -4.31
N ASP A 423 13.69 39.47 -3.24
CA ASP A 423 13.95 40.84 -2.82
C ASP A 423 15.16 40.96 -1.86
N TYR A 424 15.79 39.82 -1.49
CA TYR A 424 16.98 39.73 -0.68
C TYR A 424 18.22 39.56 -1.54
#